data_ac0edb8840dcacd139b6ee757318cad9
#
_entry.id   ac0edb8840dcacd139b6ee757318cad9
#
_cell.length_a   1.000
_cell.length_b   1.000
_cell.length_c   1.000
_cell.angle_alpha   90.00
_cell.angle_beta   90.00
_cell.angle_gamma   90.00
#
_symmetry.space_group_name_H-M   'P 1'
#
loop_
_entity.id
_entity.type
_entity.pdbx_description
1 polymer ?
#
loop_
_entity_poly.entity_id
_entity_poly.type
_entity_poly.pdbx_seq_one_letter_code
_entity_poly.pdbx_strand_id
1 'polypeptide(L)'
;LTKVASPTVLMRALADVKPCILIVVPLIIEKVVRKAVLPKIQDVRVKMLMKMPVIGQSIKQRVCDKLTEALGGNFYEVIIGGAALNREIEELLHDIGFRYTVGYGATECAPIITYNDYTRQVVGSCGRNVIHQELMIDSPDPVNIPGEILTRGLNVMLGYYKNEEATATTLDKDGWYHTGDLGTMDAEGNVFIKGRSKNMLLGANGQNIYPEEIEDKLSNMSLVSECLVVQRGQKLVGLVYPDQEQIATLGLSESDIEAIMERNRQDINPSLPAYAQLTAIKVMDKEFEKTPKKSIKRFLYIKE
;
A
#
# COMPACT_ATOMS: atom_id res chain seq x y z
N LEU A 1 7.73 25.33 -8.61
CA LEU A 1 6.70 24.82 -7.69
C LEU A 1 5.33 25.07 -8.33
N THR A 2 4.68 24.01 -8.76
CA THR A 2 3.34 24.07 -9.34
C THR A 2 2.31 24.26 -8.23
N LYS A 3 1.45 25.28 -8.32
CA LYS A 3 0.37 25.53 -7.34
C LYS A 3 -0.71 24.44 -7.36
N VAL A 4 -0.79 23.63 -8.41
CA VAL A 4 -1.77 22.55 -8.56
C VAL A 4 -1.05 21.32 -9.12
N ALA A 5 -1.01 20.26 -8.34
CA ALA A 5 -0.46 18.97 -8.73
C ALA A 5 -1.48 18.15 -9.55
N SER A 6 -1.89 18.63 -10.74
CA SER A 6 -2.64 17.76 -11.64
C SER A 6 -1.70 16.72 -12.27
N PRO A 7 -2.18 15.49 -12.55
CA PRO A 7 -1.36 14.46 -13.18
C PRO A 7 -0.65 14.93 -14.45
N THR A 8 -1.32 15.71 -15.29
CA THR A 8 -0.77 16.25 -16.54
C THR A 8 0.38 17.22 -16.29
N VAL A 9 0.24 18.12 -15.30
CA VAL A 9 1.29 19.09 -14.94
C VAL A 9 2.48 18.36 -14.33
N LEU A 10 2.25 17.35 -13.49
CA LEU A 10 3.31 16.55 -12.90
C LEU A 10 4.12 15.80 -13.99
N MET A 11 3.44 15.12 -14.92
CA MET A 11 4.09 14.38 -16.00
C MET A 11 4.93 15.30 -16.90
N ARG A 12 4.42 16.51 -17.23
CA ARG A 12 5.20 17.50 -17.99
C ARG A 12 6.45 17.96 -17.22
N ALA A 13 6.29 18.26 -15.92
CA ALA A 13 7.41 18.67 -15.08
C ALA A 13 8.49 17.57 -14.96
N LEU A 14 8.09 16.30 -14.86
CA LEU A 14 9.01 15.16 -14.83
C LEU A 14 9.78 15.01 -16.17
N ALA A 15 9.08 15.20 -17.30
CA ALA A 15 9.70 15.16 -18.62
C ALA A 15 10.73 16.30 -18.84
N ASP A 16 10.43 17.49 -18.28
CA ASP A 16 11.33 18.66 -18.39
C ASP A 16 12.53 18.55 -17.44
N VAL A 17 12.30 18.15 -16.18
CA VAL A 17 13.32 18.12 -15.12
C VAL A 17 14.22 16.88 -15.21
N LYS A 18 13.67 15.73 -15.62
CA LYS A 18 14.35 14.43 -15.69
C LYS A 18 15.13 14.10 -14.40
N PRO A 19 14.44 13.99 -13.26
CA PRO A 19 15.08 13.82 -11.96
C PRO A 19 15.89 12.52 -11.90
N CYS A 20 16.97 12.54 -11.10
CA CYS A 20 17.80 11.37 -10.85
C CYS A 20 17.16 10.41 -9.85
N ILE A 21 16.45 10.93 -8.86
CA ILE A 21 15.69 10.17 -7.86
C ILE A 21 14.29 10.73 -7.78
N LEU A 22 13.31 9.83 -7.74
CA LEU A 22 11.91 10.17 -7.53
C LEU A 22 11.47 9.62 -6.16
N ILE A 23 10.91 10.49 -5.31
CA ILE A 23 10.25 10.06 -4.07
C ILE A 23 8.77 10.35 -4.23
N VAL A 24 7.95 9.31 -4.16
CA VAL A 24 6.52 9.40 -4.47
C VAL A 24 5.68 8.62 -3.46
N VAL A 25 4.40 9.00 -3.36
CA VAL A 25 3.41 8.18 -2.65
C VAL A 25 2.84 7.11 -3.57
N PRO A 26 2.42 5.94 -3.05
CA PRO A 26 1.89 4.83 -3.85
C PRO A 26 0.82 5.25 -4.85
N LEU A 27 -0.13 6.07 -4.42
CA LEU A 27 -1.25 6.55 -5.26
C LEU A 27 -0.82 7.13 -6.62
N ILE A 28 0.36 7.76 -6.69
CA ILE A 28 0.87 8.33 -7.96
C ILE A 28 1.30 7.21 -8.90
N ILE A 29 2.10 6.26 -8.42
CA ILE A 29 2.57 5.13 -9.22
C ILE A 29 1.39 4.24 -9.62
N GLU A 30 0.50 3.94 -8.70
CA GLU A 30 -0.69 3.12 -8.97
C GLU A 30 -1.56 3.73 -10.06
N LYS A 31 -1.82 5.04 -10.01
CA LYS A 31 -2.59 5.73 -11.07
C LYS A 31 -1.88 5.68 -12.42
N VAL A 32 -0.56 5.87 -12.44
CA VAL A 32 0.21 5.79 -13.68
C VAL A 32 0.17 4.37 -14.25
N VAL A 33 0.39 3.35 -13.42
CA VAL A 33 0.35 1.95 -13.83
C VAL A 33 -1.06 1.55 -14.30
N ARG A 34 -2.09 1.86 -13.52
CA ARG A 34 -3.50 1.55 -13.88
C ARG A 34 -3.93 2.22 -15.18
N LYS A 35 -3.50 3.44 -15.45
CA LYS A 35 -3.89 4.19 -16.65
C LYS A 35 -3.03 3.87 -17.86
N ALA A 36 -1.73 3.71 -17.71
CA ALA A 36 -0.80 3.60 -18.83
C ALA A 36 -0.36 2.17 -19.16
N VAL A 37 -0.37 1.27 -18.17
CA VAL A 37 0.19 -0.08 -18.27
C VAL A 37 -0.89 -1.14 -18.30
N LEU A 38 -1.76 -1.19 -17.28
CA LEU A 38 -2.76 -2.26 -17.13
C LEU A 38 -3.65 -2.47 -18.36
N PRO A 39 -4.21 -1.44 -19.01
CA PRO A 39 -5.07 -1.66 -20.19
C PRO A 39 -4.37 -2.38 -21.33
N LYS A 40 -3.03 -2.26 -21.40
CA LYS A 40 -2.24 -2.89 -22.48
C LYS A 40 -1.85 -4.34 -22.19
N ILE A 41 -1.76 -4.70 -20.89
CA ILE A 41 -1.35 -6.03 -20.47
C ILE A 41 -2.50 -6.91 -19.97
N GLN A 42 -3.71 -6.34 -19.79
CA GLN A 42 -4.90 -7.10 -19.36
C GLN A 42 -5.44 -8.03 -20.43
N ASP A 43 -5.12 -7.80 -21.71
CA ASP A 43 -5.49 -8.73 -22.78
C ASP A 43 -4.89 -10.12 -22.51
N VAL A 44 -5.76 -11.13 -22.52
CA VAL A 44 -5.38 -12.54 -22.25
C VAL A 44 -4.23 -12.99 -23.16
N ARG A 45 -4.20 -12.53 -24.41
CA ARG A 45 -3.13 -12.84 -25.38
C ARG A 45 -1.81 -12.22 -24.94
N VAL A 46 -1.83 -10.96 -24.48
CA VAL A 46 -0.62 -10.28 -23.99
C VAL A 46 -0.11 -10.94 -22.71
N LYS A 47 -1.00 -11.29 -21.77
CA LYS A 47 -0.63 -12.04 -20.56
C LYS A 47 0.02 -13.39 -20.89
N MET A 48 -0.49 -14.08 -21.92
CA MET A 48 0.07 -15.36 -22.37
C MET A 48 1.45 -15.15 -23.00
N LEU A 49 1.63 -14.14 -23.83
CA LEU A 49 2.91 -13.80 -24.46
C LEU A 49 3.96 -13.36 -23.44
N MET A 50 3.57 -12.63 -22.38
CA MET A 50 4.48 -12.22 -21.31
C MET A 50 5.06 -13.41 -20.52
N LYS A 51 4.40 -14.57 -20.53
CA LYS A 51 4.91 -15.81 -19.90
C LYS A 51 5.92 -16.57 -20.77
N MET A 52 6.06 -16.22 -22.05
CA MET A 52 7.02 -16.88 -22.95
C MET A 52 8.45 -16.38 -22.70
N PRO A 53 9.46 -17.26 -22.65
CA PRO A 53 10.80 -16.88 -22.20
C PRO A 53 11.46 -15.72 -22.98
N VAL A 54 11.36 -15.71 -24.30
CA VAL A 54 12.03 -14.69 -25.15
C VAL A 54 11.11 -13.51 -25.46
N ILE A 55 9.90 -13.81 -25.94
CA ILE A 55 8.91 -12.78 -26.34
C ILE A 55 8.45 -12.01 -25.10
N GLY A 56 8.22 -12.70 -23.99
CA GLY A 56 7.81 -12.10 -22.74
C GLY A 56 8.81 -11.09 -22.21
N GLN A 57 10.10 -11.41 -22.25
CA GLN A 57 11.16 -10.49 -21.82
C GLN A 57 11.12 -9.19 -22.65
N SER A 58 10.97 -9.30 -23.97
CA SER A 58 10.89 -8.12 -24.84
C SER A 58 9.64 -7.27 -24.58
N ILE A 59 8.51 -7.89 -24.26
CA ILE A 59 7.28 -7.17 -23.90
C ILE A 59 7.45 -6.48 -22.54
N LYS A 60 7.97 -7.18 -21.52
CA LYS A 60 8.25 -6.64 -20.19
C LYS A 60 9.19 -5.43 -20.27
N GLN A 61 10.28 -5.55 -21.04
CA GLN A 61 11.22 -4.44 -21.24
C GLN A 61 10.54 -3.23 -21.87
N ARG A 62 9.73 -3.41 -22.92
CA ARG A 62 8.99 -2.29 -23.54
C ARG A 62 7.99 -1.62 -22.60
N VAL A 63 7.37 -2.39 -21.71
CA VAL A 63 6.46 -1.84 -20.68
C VAL A 63 7.25 -1.05 -19.65
N CYS A 64 8.38 -1.59 -19.20
CA CYS A 64 9.30 -0.93 -18.27
C CYS A 64 9.84 0.40 -18.88
N ASP A 65 10.29 0.37 -20.13
CA ASP A 65 10.82 1.55 -20.82
C ASP A 65 9.76 2.67 -20.94
N LYS A 66 8.53 2.32 -21.31
CA LYS A 66 7.42 3.27 -21.40
C LYS A 66 7.05 3.87 -20.05
N LEU A 67 7.03 3.06 -18.98
CA LEU A 67 6.77 3.55 -17.64
C LEU A 67 7.92 4.47 -17.18
N THR A 68 9.16 4.09 -17.46
CA THR A 68 10.35 4.87 -17.17
C THR A 68 10.31 6.22 -17.88
N GLU A 69 10.01 6.23 -19.20
CA GLU A 69 9.87 7.45 -20.00
C GLU A 69 8.76 8.36 -19.47
N ALA A 70 7.61 7.79 -19.13
CA ALA A 70 6.49 8.52 -18.55
C ALA A 70 6.84 9.25 -17.24
N LEU A 71 7.82 8.76 -16.49
CA LEU A 71 8.30 9.35 -15.23
C LEU A 71 9.55 10.21 -15.41
N GLY A 72 9.93 10.59 -16.65
CA GLY A 72 11.04 11.48 -16.95
C GLY A 72 12.30 10.81 -17.53
N GLY A 73 12.37 9.48 -17.50
CA GLY A 73 13.34 8.67 -18.25
C GLY A 73 14.76 8.59 -17.68
N ASN A 74 15.11 9.37 -16.66
CA ASN A 74 16.51 9.54 -16.24
C ASN A 74 16.79 9.14 -14.78
N PHE A 75 15.83 8.59 -14.06
CA PHE A 75 16.02 8.27 -12.64
C PHE A 75 16.85 6.99 -12.43
N TYR A 76 17.62 7.00 -11.35
CA TYR A 76 18.29 5.81 -10.82
C TYR A 76 17.26 4.84 -10.25
N GLU A 77 16.36 5.34 -9.41
CA GLU A 77 15.26 4.58 -8.82
C GLU A 77 14.07 5.48 -8.44
N VAL A 78 12.92 4.84 -8.22
CA VAL A 78 11.72 5.45 -7.66
C VAL A 78 11.52 4.93 -6.25
N ILE A 79 11.61 5.81 -5.25
CA ILE A 79 11.36 5.47 -3.85
C ILE A 79 9.89 5.71 -3.54
N ILE A 80 9.18 4.67 -3.16
CA ILE A 80 7.75 4.69 -2.87
C ILE A 80 7.56 4.59 -1.37
N GLY A 81 6.86 5.56 -0.76
CA GLY A 81 6.67 5.56 0.69
C GLY A 81 5.50 6.40 1.17
N GLY A 82 5.25 6.39 2.48
CA GLY A 82 4.19 7.15 3.13
C GLY A 82 2.83 6.46 3.21
N ALA A 83 2.63 5.36 2.48
CA ALA A 83 1.49 4.44 2.57
C ALA A 83 1.90 3.06 2.03
N ALA A 84 1.07 2.04 2.23
CA ALA A 84 1.27 0.74 1.61
C ALA A 84 1.13 0.84 0.08
N LEU A 85 2.03 0.19 -0.65
CA LEU A 85 1.92 0.00 -2.10
C LEU A 85 1.05 -1.22 -2.37
N ASN A 86 0.10 -1.07 -3.30
CA ASN A 86 -0.74 -2.18 -3.72
C ASN A 86 0.08 -3.37 -4.20
N ARG A 87 -0.19 -4.55 -3.67
CA ARG A 87 0.61 -5.76 -3.88
C ARG A 87 0.68 -6.20 -5.34
N GLU A 88 -0.44 -6.16 -6.06
CA GLU A 88 -0.46 -6.56 -7.48
C GLU A 88 0.34 -5.59 -8.36
N ILE A 89 0.27 -4.29 -8.02
CA ILE A 89 1.06 -3.27 -8.71
C ILE A 89 2.55 -3.48 -8.41
N GLU A 90 2.91 -3.79 -7.18
CA GLU A 90 4.29 -4.06 -6.80
C GLU A 90 4.84 -5.29 -7.53
N GLU A 91 4.09 -6.39 -7.55
CA GLU A 91 4.46 -7.62 -8.28
C GLU A 91 4.64 -7.35 -9.77
N LEU A 92 3.78 -6.52 -10.36
CA LEU A 92 3.93 -6.11 -11.76
C LEU A 92 5.20 -5.29 -11.97
N LEU A 93 5.48 -4.29 -11.13
CA LEU A 93 6.69 -3.47 -11.22
C LEU A 93 7.95 -4.33 -11.12
N HIS A 94 7.94 -5.30 -10.21
CA HIS A 94 9.03 -6.25 -10.05
C HIS A 94 9.18 -7.17 -11.28
N ASP A 95 8.06 -7.71 -11.78
CA ASP A 95 8.05 -8.64 -12.93
C ASP A 95 8.55 -7.99 -14.23
N ILE A 96 8.27 -6.70 -14.44
CA ILE A 96 8.78 -5.95 -15.61
C ILE A 96 10.19 -5.39 -15.41
N GLY A 97 10.82 -5.59 -14.24
CA GLY A 97 12.16 -5.09 -13.93
C GLY A 97 12.23 -3.57 -13.75
N PHE A 98 11.14 -2.93 -13.29
CA PHE A 98 11.11 -1.51 -13.01
C PHE A 98 11.96 -1.18 -11.78
N ARG A 99 12.74 -0.09 -11.84
CA ARG A 99 13.64 0.32 -10.75
C ARG A 99 12.87 1.07 -9.66
N TYR A 100 12.39 0.35 -8.69
CA TYR A 100 11.66 0.90 -7.54
C TYR A 100 12.14 0.29 -6.24
N THR A 101 11.89 0.99 -5.16
CA THR A 101 11.98 0.48 -3.79
C THR A 101 10.81 1.00 -2.96
N VAL A 102 10.44 0.24 -1.94
CA VAL A 102 9.46 0.67 -0.95
C VAL A 102 10.21 1.00 0.34
N GLY A 103 10.05 2.23 0.83
CA GLY A 103 10.61 2.67 2.10
C GLY A 103 9.52 2.87 3.16
N TYR A 104 9.86 2.58 4.40
CA TYR A 104 9.00 2.81 5.55
C TYR A 104 9.61 3.82 6.50
N GLY A 105 8.75 4.63 7.10
CA GLY A 105 9.20 5.61 8.08
C GLY A 105 8.09 6.42 8.70
N ALA A 106 8.48 7.24 9.66
CA ALA A 106 7.62 8.12 10.41
C ALA A 106 8.26 9.49 10.57
N THR A 107 7.46 10.53 10.74
CA THR A 107 7.96 11.90 10.99
C THR A 107 8.86 11.94 12.21
N GLU A 108 8.56 11.15 13.19
CA GLU A 108 9.29 10.95 14.45
C GLU A 108 10.69 10.35 14.25
N CYS A 109 10.99 9.83 13.06
CA CYS A 109 12.28 9.21 12.71
C CYS A 109 13.02 9.93 11.57
N ALA A 110 12.68 11.16 11.23
CA ALA A 110 13.36 12.11 10.35
C ALA A 110 13.63 11.69 8.88
N PRO A 111 12.79 11.09 8.10
CA PRO A 111 11.61 10.27 8.42
C PRO A 111 11.85 8.75 8.26
N ILE A 112 13.03 8.29 7.77
CA ILE A 112 13.27 6.92 7.28
C ILE A 112 13.62 5.96 8.41
N ILE A 113 12.92 4.83 8.45
CA ILE A 113 13.20 3.70 9.35
C ILE A 113 13.81 2.54 8.55
N THR A 114 13.18 2.15 7.43
CA THR A 114 13.69 1.08 6.58
C THR A 114 13.76 1.51 5.11
N TYR A 115 14.75 0.94 4.41
CA TYR A 115 15.00 1.18 3.01
C TYR A 115 15.95 0.12 2.45
N ASN A 116 15.76 -0.27 1.21
CA ASN A 116 16.73 -0.99 0.39
C ASN A 116 16.97 -0.23 -0.92
N ASP A 117 18.15 -0.39 -1.51
CA ASP A 117 18.37 -0.07 -2.92
C ASP A 117 17.48 -0.97 -3.80
N TYR A 118 17.00 -0.48 -4.95
CA TYR A 118 16.10 -1.23 -5.83
C TYR A 118 16.64 -2.60 -6.24
N THR A 119 17.98 -2.78 -6.27
CA THR A 119 18.61 -4.07 -6.61
C THR A 119 18.46 -5.13 -5.53
N ARG A 120 18.04 -4.72 -4.33
CA ARG A 120 17.79 -5.58 -3.16
C ARG A 120 16.35 -5.56 -2.70
N GLN A 121 15.46 -4.92 -3.47
CA GLN A 121 14.04 -4.86 -3.12
C GLN A 121 13.44 -6.26 -3.12
N VAL A 122 12.82 -6.61 -1.99
CA VAL A 122 12.03 -7.84 -1.82
C VAL A 122 10.57 -7.46 -1.89
N VAL A 123 9.82 -8.09 -2.80
CA VAL A 123 8.40 -7.78 -3.04
C VAL A 123 7.59 -7.94 -1.75
N GLY A 124 6.87 -6.90 -1.36
CA GLY A 124 6.06 -6.79 -0.13
C GLY A 124 6.84 -6.35 1.08
N SER A 125 8.17 -6.19 1.00
CA SER A 125 8.95 -5.62 2.10
C SER A 125 9.14 -4.13 1.93
N CYS A 126 9.37 -3.47 3.06
CA CYS A 126 9.79 -2.07 3.11
C CYS A 126 11.30 -1.91 3.27
N GLY A 127 12.09 -2.96 2.94
CA GLY A 127 13.53 -2.97 3.11
C GLY A 127 13.98 -3.28 4.54
N ARG A 128 15.25 -2.99 4.80
CA ARG A 128 15.93 -3.23 6.07
C ARG A 128 16.11 -1.91 6.83
N ASN A 129 16.37 -1.99 8.14
CA ASN A 129 16.68 -0.80 8.91
C ASN A 129 17.88 -0.03 8.31
N VAL A 130 17.78 1.30 8.33
CA VAL A 130 18.86 2.16 7.86
C VAL A 130 20.05 2.15 8.83
N ILE A 131 21.20 2.58 8.34
CA ILE A 131 22.44 2.66 9.15
C ILE A 131 22.25 3.55 10.39
N HIS A 132 22.98 3.26 11.47
CA HIS A 132 22.93 3.98 12.75
C HIS A 132 21.56 3.94 13.45
N GLN A 133 20.76 2.93 13.14
CA GLN A 133 19.46 2.70 13.73
C GLN A 133 19.34 1.22 14.11
N GLU A 134 18.64 0.94 15.19
CA GLU A 134 18.24 -0.41 15.59
C GLU A 134 16.75 -0.58 15.30
N LEU A 135 16.38 -1.79 14.93
CA LEU A 135 14.97 -2.15 14.70
C LEU A 135 14.71 -3.54 15.27
N MET A 136 13.58 -3.69 15.92
CA MET A 136 13.08 -5.00 16.33
C MET A 136 11.56 -5.10 16.12
N ILE A 137 11.10 -6.33 16.02
CA ILE A 137 9.68 -6.67 16.07
C ILE A 137 9.41 -7.23 17.47
N ASP A 138 8.53 -6.59 18.21
CA ASP A 138 8.13 -7.05 19.54
C ASP A 138 7.18 -8.25 19.41
N SER A 139 7.78 -9.41 19.22
CA SER A 139 7.10 -10.68 18.97
C SER A 139 7.95 -11.84 19.49
N PRO A 140 7.31 -12.90 19.99
CA PRO A 140 8.03 -14.14 20.37
C PRO A 140 8.61 -14.88 19.15
N ASP A 141 8.08 -14.64 17.96
CA ASP A 141 8.59 -15.15 16.68
C ASP A 141 8.44 -14.05 15.60
N PRO A 142 9.44 -13.17 15.46
CA PRO A 142 9.39 -12.03 14.56
C PRO A 142 9.20 -12.41 13.08
N VAL A 143 9.51 -13.64 12.70
CA VAL A 143 9.37 -14.12 11.32
C VAL A 143 7.92 -14.48 11.00
N ASN A 144 7.24 -15.17 11.93
CA ASN A 144 5.93 -15.77 11.65
C ASN A 144 4.77 -15.06 12.36
N ILE A 145 5.04 -14.42 13.49
CA ILE A 145 4.03 -13.76 14.32
C ILE A 145 4.23 -12.25 14.27
N PRO A 146 3.29 -11.49 13.71
CA PRO A 146 3.39 -10.03 13.70
C PRO A 146 3.45 -9.44 15.11
N GLY A 147 4.37 -8.51 15.32
CA GLY A 147 4.51 -7.72 16.53
C GLY A 147 4.67 -6.25 16.22
N GLU A 148 4.70 -5.40 17.24
CA GLU A 148 4.95 -3.98 17.04
C GLU A 148 6.37 -3.74 16.53
N ILE A 149 6.48 -2.86 15.53
CA ILE A 149 7.77 -2.42 15.01
C ILE A 149 8.32 -1.36 15.96
N LEU A 150 9.46 -1.64 16.58
CA LEU A 150 10.17 -0.72 17.45
C LEU A 150 11.46 -0.29 16.79
N THR A 151 11.82 0.98 16.94
CA THR A 151 13.08 1.49 16.41
C THR A 151 13.77 2.43 17.39
N ARG A 152 15.10 2.43 17.36
CA ARG A 152 15.95 3.27 18.20
C ARG A 152 17.14 3.76 17.38
N GLY A 153 17.51 5.03 17.52
CA GLY A 153 18.66 5.59 16.80
C GLY A 153 18.73 7.11 16.85
N LEU A 154 19.77 7.67 16.23
CA LEU A 154 20.05 9.10 16.27
C LEU A 154 19.01 9.95 15.50
N ASN A 155 18.22 9.34 14.65
CA ASN A 155 17.16 9.98 13.88
C ASN A 155 15.80 9.99 14.59
N VAL A 156 15.68 9.34 15.75
CA VAL A 156 14.44 9.36 16.53
C VAL A 156 14.30 10.71 17.24
N MET A 157 13.09 11.26 17.22
CA MET A 157 12.76 12.53 17.85
C MET A 157 13.09 12.56 19.35
N LEU A 158 13.30 13.74 19.91
CA LEU A 158 13.45 13.92 21.36
C LEU A 158 12.11 13.86 22.10
N GLY A 159 10.99 14.05 21.41
CA GLY A 159 9.63 14.03 21.95
C GLY A 159 8.70 14.97 21.22
N TYR A 160 7.43 14.94 21.58
CA TYR A 160 6.41 15.86 21.09
C TYR A 160 6.45 17.18 21.82
N TYR A 161 6.46 18.29 21.08
CA TYR A 161 6.53 19.62 21.64
C TYR A 161 5.37 19.91 22.59
N LYS A 162 5.69 20.22 23.85
CA LYS A 162 4.73 20.50 24.95
C LYS A 162 3.67 19.41 25.14
N ASN A 163 4.02 18.14 24.90
CA ASN A 163 3.14 17.00 25.09
C ASN A 163 3.93 15.81 25.68
N GLU A 164 4.19 15.91 26.99
CA GLU A 164 4.97 14.91 27.73
C GLU A 164 4.23 13.57 27.81
N GLU A 165 2.90 13.59 27.94
CA GLU A 165 2.08 12.38 27.98
C GLU A 165 2.19 11.57 26.69
N ALA A 166 2.02 12.22 25.54
CA ALA A 166 2.20 11.56 24.24
C ALA A 166 3.64 11.10 24.03
N THR A 167 4.62 11.86 24.54
CA THR A 167 6.04 11.46 24.47
C THR A 167 6.28 10.20 25.27
N ALA A 168 5.83 10.15 26.53
CA ALA A 168 6.03 9.00 27.44
C ALA A 168 5.32 7.72 26.97
N THR A 169 4.22 7.84 26.20
CA THR A 169 3.52 6.69 25.59
C THR A 169 4.17 6.18 24.32
N THR A 170 5.06 6.97 23.71
CA THR A 170 5.63 6.68 22.39
C THR A 170 7.12 6.39 22.44
N LEU A 171 7.85 7.02 23.37
CA LEU A 171 9.26 6.76 23.63
C LEU A 171 9.40 6.12 25.01
N ASP A 172 9.99 4.93 25.05
CA ASP A 172 10.28 4.28 26.32
C ASP A 172 11.59 4.79 26.95
N LYS A 173 11.85 4.34 28.19
CA LYS A 173 13.05 4.73 28.97
C LYS A 173 14.36 4.23 28.35
N ASP A 174 14.33 3.23 27.49
CA ASP A 174 15.48 2.63 26.84
C ASP A 174 15.72 3.23 25.45
N GLY A 175 14.92 4.26 25.07
CA GLY A 175 15.02 5.03 23.84
C GLY A 175 14.36 4.39 22.63
N TRP A 176 13.53 3.37 22.82
CA TRP A 176 12.76 2.79 21.74
C TRP A 176 11.53 3.64 21.42
N TYR A 177 11.36 3.89 20.14
CA TYR A 177 10.18 4.51 19.57
C TYR A 177 9.16 3.42 19.20
N HIS A 178 7.99 3.48 19.82
CA HIS A 178 6.84 2.63 19.55
C HIS A 178 6.08 3.19 18.37
N THR A 179 6.19 2.53 17.21
CA THR A 179 5.62 3.06 15.96
C THR A 179 4.10 2.95 15.89
N GLY A 180 3.51 2.03 16.64
CA GLY A 180 2.12 1.62 16.52
C GLY A 180 1.84 0.85 15.23
N ASP A 181 2.85 0.51 14.43
CA ASP A 181 2.74 -0.33 13.24
C ASP A 181 3.11 -1.77 13.59
N LEU A 182 2.36 -2.72 13.05
CA LEU A 182 2.61 -4.16 13.22
C LEU A 182 3.29 -4.71 11.99
N GLY A 183 4.24 -5.61 12.19
CA GLY A 183 4.97 -6.22 11.10
C GLY A 183 5.67 -7.52 11.47
N THR A 184 6.30 -8.12 10.49
CA THR A 184 7.22 -9.26 10.60
C THR A 184 8.56 -8.90 9.97
N MET A 185 9.60 -9.67 10.27
CA MET A 185 10.94 -9.46 9.72
C MET A 185 11.52 -10.83 9.34
N ASP A 186 11.99 -10.95 8.08
CA ASP A 186 12.63 -12.20 7.64
C ASP A 186 14.06 -12.35 8.21
N ALA A 187 14.68 -13.50 7.91
CA ALA A 187 16.04 -13.82 8.38
C ALA A 187 17.10 -12.88 7.78
N GLU A 188 16.82 -12.24 6.65
CA GLU A 188 17.68 -11.27 6.00
C GLU A 188 17.50 -9.85 6.56
N GLY A 189 16.51 -9.64 7.46
CA GLY A 189 16.20 -8.35 8.08
C GLY A 189 15.26 -7.47 7.27
N ASN A 190 14.59 -7.99 6.23
CA ASN A 190 13.56 -7.25 5.52
C ASN A 190 12.28 -7.18 6.35
N VAL A 191 11.70 -5.99 6.45
CA VAL A 191 10.49 -5.71 7.25
C VAL A 191 9.26 -5.76 6.36
N PHE A 192 8.21 -6.45 6.82
CA PHE A 192 6.91 -6.58 6.16
C PHE A 192 5.83 -5.99 7.06
N ILE A 193 5.25 -4.87 6.66
CA ILE A 193 4.19 -4.22 7.43
C ILE A 193 2.88 -4.97 7.22
N LYS A 194 2.16 -5.21 8.33
CA LYS A 194 0.85 -5.89 8.37
C LYS A 194 -0.30 -4.93 8.55
N GLY A 195 -0.11 -3.85 9.27
CA GLY A 195 -1.11 -2.85 9.55
C GLY A 195 -0.81 -2.03 10.79
N ARG A 196 -1.81 -1.29 11.26
CA ARG A 196 -1.73 -0.50 12.50
C ARG A 196 -2.28 -1.28 13.68
N SER A 197 -1.62 -1.25 14.83
CA SER A 197 -2.10 -1.89 16.07
C SER A 197 -3.51 -1.41 16.45
N LYS A 198 -3.79 -0.11 16.28
CA LYS A 198 -5.10 0.51 16.56
C LYS A 198 -6.21 0.10 15.57
N ASN A 199 -5.86 -0.43 14.41
CA ASN A 199 -6.80 -0.86 13.38
C ASN A 199 -7.04 -2.37 13.40
N MET A 200 -6.17 -3.12 14.07
CA MET A 200 -6.28 -4.56 14.20
C MET A 200 -7.63 -4.93 14.81
N LEU A 201 -8.30 -5.88 14.18
CA LEU A 201 -9.59 -6.39 14.62
C LEU A 201 -9.38 -7.75 15.28
N LEU A 202 -10.23 -8.05 16.27
CA LEU A 202 -10.18 -9.34 16.94
C LEU A 202 -11.30 -10.23 16.39
N GLY A 203 -10.91 -11.35 15.78
CA GLY A 203 -11.85 -12.37 15.32
C GLY A 203 -12.57 -13.07 16.46
N ALA A 204 -13.69 -13.74 16.16
CA ALA A 204 -14.54 -14.42 17.15
C ALA A 204 -13.78 -15.45 18.01
N ASN A 205 -12.73 -16.06 17.47
CA ASN A 205 -11.90 -17.06 18.15
C ASN A 205 -10.56 -16.47 18.65
N GLY A 206 -10.44 -15.15 18.77
CA GLY A 206 -9.24 -14.48 19.26
C GLY A 206 -8.12 -14.31 18.24
N GLN A 207 -8.36 -14.59 16.95
CA GLN A 207 -7.35 -14.33 15.91
C GLN A 207 -7.25 -12.85 15.59
N ASN A 208 -6.03 -12.39 15.38
CA ASN A 208 -5.77 -11.05 14.88
C ASN A 208 -6.12 -10.96 13.39
N ILE A 209 -6.91 -9.95 13.04
CA ILE A 209 -7.29 -9.63 11.66
C ILE A 209 -6.70 -8.27 11.32
N TYR A 210 -5.97 -8.20 10.23
CA TYR A 210 -5.36 -6.99 9.70
C TYR A 210 -6.21 -6.48 8.54
N PRO A 211 -7.10 -5.50 8.77
CA PRO A 211 -8.03 -5.04 7.73
C PRO A 211 -7.32 -4.51 6.50
N GLU A 212 -6.12 -3.94 6.66
CA GLU A 212 -5.32 -3.43 5.56
C GLU A 212 -4.93 -4.52 4.54
N GLU A 213 -4.68 -5.76 4.98
CA GLU A 213 -4.39 -6.88 4.07
C GLU A 213 -5.62 -7.29 3.24
N ILE A 214 -6.82 -7.15 3.79
CA ILE A 214 -8.06 -7.42 3.07
C ILE A 214 -8.37 -6.27 2.12
N GLU A 215 -8.16 -5.04 2.57
CA GLU A 215 -8.35 -3.81 1.78
C GLU A 215 -7.44 -3.78 0.56
N ASP A 216 -6.19 -4.21 0.70
CA ASP A 216 -5.26 -4.31 -0.43
C ASP A 216 -5.82 -5.22 -1.53
N LYS A 217 -6.29 -6.41 -1.18
CA LYS A 217 -6.91 -7.34 -2.13
C LYS A 217 -8.22 -6.78 -2.71
N LEU A 218 -9.08 -6.20 -1.85
CA LEU A 218 -10.37 -5.65 -2.26
C LEU A 218 -10.19 -4.47 -3.23
N SER A 219 -9.16 -3.67 -3.08
CA SER A 219 -8.85 -2.54 -3.97
C SER A 219 -8.52 -2.95 -5.42
N ASN A 220 -8.20 -4.22 -5.66
CA ASN A 220 -7.95 -4.78 -6.98
C ASN A 220 -9.18 -5.36 -7.65
N MET A 221 -10.31 -5.42 -6.93
CA MET A 221 -11.56 -5.97 -7.46
C MET A 221 -12.24 -5.00 -8.43
N SER A 222 -13.13 -5.54 -9.24
CA SER A 222 -13.86 -4.77 -10.24
C SER A 222 -14.65 -3.62 -9.62
N LEU A 223 -14.58 -2.45 -10.22
CA LEU A 223 -15.34 -1.26 -9.82
C LEU A 223 -15.01 -0.69 -8.44
N VAL A 224 -13.91 -1.09 -7.82
CA VAL A 224 -13.48 -0.58 -6.51
C VAL A 224 -12.52 0.60 -6.73
N SER A 225 -12.94 1.81 -6.34
CA SER A 225 -12.09 3.01 -6.30
C SER A 225 -11.42 3.19 -4.95
N GLU A 226 -12.19 3.02 -3.87
CA GLU A 226 -11.72 3.09 -2.49
C GLU A 226 -12.44 2.06 -1.65
N CYS A 227 -11.76 1.51 -0.66
CA CYS A 227 -12.39 0.55 0.23
C CYS A 227 -11.87 0.70 1.67
N LEU A 228 -12.70 0.19 2.59
CA LEU A 228 -12.40 0.13 4.02
C LEU A 228 -13.05 -1.14 4.59
N VAL A 229 -12.31 -1.90 5.38
CA VAL A 229 -12.86 -3.07 6.06
C VAL A 229 -13.13 -2.71 7.52
N VAL A 230 -14.35 -2.94 7.95
CA VAL A 230 -14.82 -2.65 9.31
C VAL A 230 -15.45 -3.90 9.93
N GLN A 231 -15.45 -3.95 11.25
CA GLN A 231 -16.13 -4.98 11.99
C GLN A 231 -17.51 -4.47 12.47
N ARG A 232 -18.55 -5.27 12.24
CA ARG A 232 -19.91 -5.05 12.70
C ARG A 232 -20.35 -6.24 13.55
N GLY A 233 -20.31 -6.10 14.87
CA GLY A 233 -20.43 -7.26 15.77
C GLY A 233 -19.27 -8.23 15.53
N GLN A 234 -19.59 -9.47 15.16
CA GLN A 234 -18.58 -10.49 14.82
C GLN A 234 -18.33 -10.64 13.31
N LYS A 235 -18.91 -9.76 12.49
CA LYS A 235 -18.86 -9.85 11.04
C LYS A 235 -17.92 -8.80 10.46
N LEU A 236 -17.16 -9.17 9.44
CA LEU A 236 -16.38 -8.24 8.65
C LEU A 236 -17.20 -7.76 7.45
N VAL A 237 -17.20 -6.45 7.24
CA VAL A 237 -17.91 -5.80 6.15
C VAL A 237 -16.93 -4.91 5.38
N GLY A 238 -16.87 -5.09 4.08
CA GLY A 238 -16.19 -4.17 3.17
C GLY A 238 -17.11 -2.98 2.87
N LEU A 239 -16.63 -1.77 3.11
CA LEU A 239 -17.25 -0.53 2.63
C LEU A 239 -16.51 -0.14 1.36
N VAL A 240 -17.22 0.10 0.24
CA VAL A 240 -16.60 0.39 -1.05
C VAL A 240 -17.22 1.65 -1.64
N TYR A 241 -16.38 2.61 -1.99
CA TYR A 241 -16.74 3.68 -2.90
C TYR A 241 -16.37 3.25 -4.32
N PRO A 242 -17.37 3.11 -5.21
CA PRO A 242 -17.14 2.57 -6.55
C PRO A 242 -16.52 3.60 -7.49
N ASP A 243 -15.90 3.11 -8.57
CA ASP A 243 -15.32 3.94 -9.63
C ASP A 243 -16.41 4.58 -10.49
N GLN A 244 -16.66 5.86 -10.25
CA GLN A 244 -17.71 6.63 -10.93
C GLN A 244 -17.45 6.79 -12.44
N GLU A 245 -16.18 6.85 -12.86
CA GLU A 245 -15.80 6.95 -14.27
C GLU A 245 -16.17 5.66 -15.02
N GLN A 246 -15.90 4.51 -14.39
CA GLN A 246 -16.27 3.21 -14.97
C GLN A 246 -17.80 3.02 -14.98
N ILE A 247 -18.51 3.39 -13.90
CA ILE A 247 -19.97 3.33 -13.84
C ILE A 247 -20.58 4.10 -15.01
N ALA A 248 -20.15 5.35 -15.21
CA ALA A 248 -20.66 6.19 -16.28
C ALA A 248 -20.31 5.63 -17.66
N THR A 249 -19.10 5.11 -17.85
CA THR A 249 -18.64 4.56 -19.12
C THR A 249 -19.42 3.29 -19.51
N LEU A 250 -19.73 2.43 -18.55
CA LEU A 250 -20.42 1.16 -18.76
C LEU A 250 -21.94 1.28 -18.66
N GLY A 251 -22.46 2.43 -18.21
CA GLY A 251 -23.90 2.66 -18.04
C GLY A 251 -24.55 1.74 -17.00
N LEU A 252 -23.85 1.47 -15.89
CA LEU A 252 -24.29 0.53 -14.87
C LEU A 252 -25.41 1.13 -14.00
N SER A 253 -26.43 0.29 -13.72
CA SER A 253 -27.48 0.59 -12.75
C SER A 253 -27.03 0.27 -11.31
N GLU A 254 -27.77 0.73 -10.31
CA GLU A 254 -27.52 0.38 -8.90
C GLU A 254 -27.51 -1.15 -8.68
N SER A 255 -28.45 -1.87 -9.30
CA SER A 255 -28.53 -3.33 -9.22
C SER A 255 -27.32 -4.02 -9.86
N ASP A 256 -26.76 -3.45 -10.94
CA ASP A 256 -25.54 -3.98 -11.54
C ASP A 256 -24.34 -3.79 -10.62
N ILE A 257 -24.25 -2.63 -9.96
CA ILE A 257 -23.19 -2.32 -9.00
C ILE A 257 -23.26 -3.29 -7.80
N GLU A 258 -24.46 -3.51 -7.23
CA GLU A 258 -24.66 -4.46 -6.15
C GLU A 258 -24.27 -5.89 -6.55
N ALA A 259 -24.65 -6.32 -7.75
CA ALA A 259 -24.29 -7.64 -8.28
C ALA A 259 -22.77 -7.79 -8.48
N ILE A 260 -22.07 -6.73 -8.91
CA ILE A 260 -20.61 -6.71 -9.02
C ILE A 260 -19.97 -6.81 -7.63
N MET A 261 -20.47 -6.06 -6.65
CA MET A 261 -19.92 -6.11 -5.29
C MET A 261 -20.11 -7.48 -4.63
N GLU A 262 -21.26 -8.13 -4.85
CA GLU A 262 -21.46 -9.49 -4.35
C GLU A 262 -20.51 -10.50 -5.04
N ARG A 263 -20.28 -10.36 -6.35
CA ARG A 263 -19.27 -11.16 -7.06
C ARG A 263 -17.87 -10.90 -6.50
N ASN A 264 -17.48 -9.64 -6.29
CA ASN A 264 -16.19 -9.29 -5.66
C ASN A 264 -16.02 -9.96 -4.30
N ARG A 265 -17.09 -10.00 -3.47
CA ARG A 265 -17.07 -10.70 -2.18
C ARG A 265 -16.84 -12.20 -2.34
N GLN A 266 -17.50 -12.82 -3.31
CA GLN A 266 -17.34 -14.25 -3.61
C GLN A 266 -15.94 -14.57 -4.14
N ASP A 267 -15.36 -13.69 -4.94
CA ASP A 267 -14.04 -13.88 -5.55
C ASP A 267 -12.88 -13.64 -4.57
N ILE A 268 -13.04 -12.69 -3.63
CA ILE A 268 -11.99 -12.38 -2.65
C ILE A 268 -11.94 -13.41 -1.51
N ASN A 269 -13.08 -13.87 -1.02
CA ASN A 269 -13.18 -14.71 0.17
C ASN A 269 -12.35 -16.00 0.10
N PRO A 270 -12.28 -16.75 -1.01
CA PRO A 270 -11.40 -17.93 -1.11
C PRO A 270 -9.91 -17.64 -0.89
N SER A 271 -9.48 -16.39 -1.10
CA SER A 271 -8.09 -15.95 -0.88
C SER A 271 -7.81 -15.49 0.56
N LEU A 272 -8.85 -15.48 1.42
CA LEU A 272 -8.78 -15.05 2.81
C LEU A 272 -8.92 -16.24 3.76
N PRO A 273 -8.26 -16.21 4.93
CA PRO A 273 -8.54 -17.18 5.99
C PRO A 273 -10.03 -17.14 6.39
N ALA A 274 -10.57 -18.27 6.80
CA ALA A 274 -12.01 -18.38 7.13
C ALA A 274 -12.48 -17.34 8.15
N TYR A 275 -11.64 -17.01 9.14
CA TYR A 275 -11.95 -16.01 10.16
C TYR A 275 -11.88 -14.54 9.68
N ALA A 276 -11.30 -14.31 8.49
CA ALA A 276 -11.11 -12.97 7.91
C ALA A 276 -11.98 -12.73 6.65
N GLN A 277 -12.93 -13.64 6.37
CA GLN A 277 -13.82 -13.52 5.21
C GLN A 277 -14.86 -12.41 5.39
N LEU A 278 -15.12 -11.68 4.31
CA LEU A 278 -16.14 -10.64 4.27
C LEU A 278 -17.53 -11.27 4.22
N THR A 279 -18.42 -10.83 5.11
CA THR A 279 -19.83 -11.25 5.10
C THR A 279 -20.68 -10.44 4.12
N ALA A 280 -20.30 -9.21 3.84
CA ALA A 280 -20.94 -8.33 2.87
C ALA A 280 -19.95 -7.27 2.36
N ILE A 281 -20.25 -6.71 1.19
CA ILE A 281 -19.68 -5.46 0.70
C ILE A 281 -20.83 -4.45 0.60
N LYS A 282 -20.66 -3.27 1.20
CA LYS A 282 -21.62 -2.16 1.12
C LYS A 282 -21.09 -1.06 0.25
N VAL A 283 -21.89 -0.57 -0.66
CA VAL A 283 -21.59 0.58 -1.51
C VAL A 283 -21.76 1.87 -0.72
N MET A 284 -20.81 2.76 -0.87
CA MET A 284 -20.82 4.10 -0.27
C MET A 284 -21.23 5.13 -1.34
N ASP A 285 -22.16 6.01 -0.98
CA ASP A 285 -22.66 7.06 -1.90
C ASP A 285 -21.65 8.19 -2.11
N LYS A 286 -20.68 8.34 -1.19
CA LYS A 286 -19.69 9.41 -1.20
C LYS A 286 -18.29 8.86 -0.95
N GLU A 287 -17.30 9.56 -1.51
CA GLU A 287 -15.89 9.28 -1.17
C GLU A 287 -15.66 9.30 0.34
N PHE A 288 -14.74 8.45 0.79
CA PHE A 288 -14.32 8.47 2.18
C PHE A 288 -13.63 9.78 2.55
N GLU A 289 -13.89 10.27 3.76
CA GLU A 289 -13.12 11.39 4.31
C GLU A 289 -11.65 10.98 4.52
N LYS A 290 -10.76 11.85 4.09
CA LYS A 290 -9.31 11.60 4.09
C LYS A 290 -8.56 12.62 4.92
N THR A 291 -7.42 12.18 5.43
CA THR A 291 -6.40 13.05 5.99
C THR A 291 -5.71 13.87 4.88
N PRO A 292 -4.91 14.90 5.22
CA PRO A 292 -4.06 15.59 4.24
C PRO A 292 -3.12 14.66 3.47
N LYS A 293 -2.70 13.54 4.07
CA LYS A 293 -1.90 12.47 3.44
C LYS A 293 -2.70 11.54 2.53
N LYS A 294 -4.00 11.82 2.29
CA LYS A 294 -4.93 11.01 1.49
C LYS A 294 -5.29 9.64 2.07
N SER A 295 -4.97 9.37 3.32
CA SER A 295 -5.42 8.16 4.03
C SER A 295 -6.85 8.32 4.53
N ILE A 296 -7.67 7.26 4.43
CA ILE A 296 -9.06 7.27 4.90
C ILE A 296 -9.09 7.47 6.43
N LYS A 297 -9.95 8.35 6.91
CA LYS A 297 -10.21 8.56 8.35
C LYS A 297 -11.09 7.42 8.89
N ARG A 298 -10.50 6.26 9.07
CA ARG A 298 -11.16 5.02 9.49
C ARG A 298 -12.10 5.20 10.69
N PHE A 299 -11.70 6.01 11.68
CA PHE A 299 -12.46 6.22 12.91
C PHE A 299 -13.88 6.79 12.71
N LEU A 300 -14.15 7.42 11.56
CA LEU A 300 -15.48 7.94 11.22
C LEU A 300 -16.45 6.81 10.83
N TYR A 301 -15.94 5.65 10.44
CA TYR A 301 -16.72 4.53 9.87
C TYR A 301 -16.79 3.31 10.77
N ILE A 302 -16.14 3.32 11.93
CA ILE A 302 -16.13 2.19 12.88
C ILE A 302 -17.41 2.13 13.72
N LYS A 303 -18.08 3.26 13.95
CA LYS A 303 -19.14 3.40 14.98
C LYS A 303 -20.58 3.14 14.53
N GLU A 304 -20.80 2.71 13.30
CA GLU A 304 -22.19 2.41 12.83
C GLU A 304 -22.56 0.94 12.91
#